data_6ac79210ca5f6d164b1c9a2532b26665
#
_entry.id   6ac79210ca5f6d164b1c9a2532b26665
#
_cell.length_a   1.000
_cell.length_b   1.000
_cell.length_c   1.000
_cell.angle_alpha   90.00
_cell.angle_beta   90.00
_cell.angle_gamma   90.00
#
_symmetry.space_group_name_H-M   'P 1'
#
loop_
_entity.id
_entity.type
_entity.pdbx_description
1 polymer ?
#
loop_
_entity_poly.entity_id
_entity_poly.type
_entity_poly.pdbx_seq_one_letter_code
_entity_poly.pdbx_strand_id
1 'polypeptide(L)'
;MAAPYYEFVVLRLQFGSQMGRLLGWLEKRALPLFQKHRFGSMGFFTVEVGPHIPAVFGILTYPSFAEMDAAWARMDADHDYAAAVAELEKDEPAFYREDTSILRATSFSPPLKPAAPGDPMHKLYELRIYESPTQRQLGYLHDRFAGGEIEMFHKSGIHPVLYADTIIGPNRPNMAYLIPFESEAHREKAWAVFRDNPDWQQLRAESIRRGGEIVRNITNMFLVPTSFSMIR
;
A
#
# COMPACT_ATOMS: atom_id res chain seq x y z
N MET A 1 11.62 17.59 6.13
CA MET A 1 10.58 17.58 5.07
C MET A 1 9.27 17.14 5.70
N ALA A 2 8.12 17.62 5.22
CA ALA A 2 6.82 17.12 5.66
C ALA A 2 6.65 15.63 5.28
N ALA A 3 5.90 14.87 6.09
CA ALA A 3 5.62 13.48 5.79
C ALA A 3 4.75 13.36 4.52
N PRO A 4 5.11 12.51 3.54
CA PRO A 4 4.33 12.32 2.33
C PRO A 4 2.97 11.65 2.64
N TYR A 5 2.04 11.82 1.70
CA TYR A 5 0.74 11.18 1.70
C TYR A 5 0.70 10.08 0.65
N TYR A 6 -0.10 9.07 0.94
CA TYR A 6 -0.39 7.96 0.03
C TYR A 6 -1.89 7.85 -0.17
N GLU A 7 -2.29 7.66 -1.41
CA GLU A 7 -3.64 7.28 -1.75
C GLU A 7 -3.61 5.78 -2.10
N PHE A 8 -4.32 4.98 -1.32
CA PHE A 8 -4.54 3.56 -1.59
C PHE A 8 -5.88 3.42 -2.27
N VAL A 9 -5.88 2.83 -3.45
CA VAL A 9 -7.07 2.61 -4.28
C VAL A 9 -7.26 1.12 -4.50
N VAL A 10 -8.47 0.60 -4.23
CA VAL A 10 -8.85 -0.78 -4.55
C VAL A 10 -9.94 -0.74 -5.60
N LEU A 11 -9.62 -1.15 -6.81
CA LEU A 11 -10.57 -1.30 -7.91
C LEU A 11 -11.08 -2.74 -7.90
N ARG A 12 -12.35 -2.94 -7.52
CA ARG A 12 -12.96 -4.28 -7.42
C ARG A 12 -13.58 -4.68 -8.73
N LEU A 13 -13.23 -5.88 -9.22
CA LEU A 13 -13.72 -6.41 -10.47
C LEU A 13 -14.71 -7.58 -10.25
N GLN A 14 -15.56 -7.80 -11.22
CA GLN A 14 -16.36 -9.03 -11.29
C GLN A 14 -15.51 -10.18 -11.82
N PHE A 15 -15.85 -11.41 -11.43
CA PHE A 15 -15.22 -12.60 -11.99
C PHE A 15 -15.43 -12.65 -13.52
N GLY A 16 -14.39 -13.03 -14.21
CA GLY A 16 -14.51 -13.42 -15.63
C GLY A 16 -14.04 -12.43 -16.66
N SER A 17 -13.47 -11.20 -16.27
CA SER A 17 -13.16 -10.54 -17.42
C SER A 17 -12.45 -9.29 -17.60
N GLN A 18 -12.64 -8.36 -16.77
CA GLN A 18 -12.24 -6.98 -17.08
C GLN A 18 -10.80 -6.66 -16.66
N MET A 19 -10.10 -7.62 -16.00
CA MET A 19 -8.73 -7.41 -15.52
C MET A 19 -7.78 -6.96 -16.63
N GLY A 20 -7.73 -7.67 -17.74
CA GLY A 20 -6.84 -7.31 -18.86
C GLY A 20 -7.18 -5.95 -19.48
N ARG A 21 -8.47 -5.61 -19.58
CA ARG A 21 -8.92 -4.30 -20.07
C ARG A 21 -8.52 -3.18 -19.12
N LEU A 22 -8.75 -3.37 -17.81
CA LEU A 22 -8.39 -2.39 -16.79
C LEU A 22 -6.88 -2.17 -16.74
N LEU A 23 -6.09 -3.25 -16.71
CA LEU A 23 -4.62 -3.15 -16.68
C LEU A 23 -4.09 -2.48 -17.95
N GLY A 24 -4.63 -2.84 -19.13
CA GLY A 24 -4.25 -2.20 -20.38
C GLY A 24 -4.60 -0.71 -20.43
N TRP A 25 -5.73 -0.32 -19.86
CA TRP A 25 -6.12 1.08 -19.74
C TRP A 25 -5.22 1.83 -18.76
N LEU A 26 -4.94 1.25 -17.58
CA LEU A 26 -4.03 1.83 -16.58
C LEU A 26 -2.64 2.09 -17.19
N GLU A 27 -2.09 1.10 -17.90
CA GLU A 27 -0.77 1.20 -18.53
C GLU A 27 -0.72 2.24 -19.64
N LYS A 28 -1.69 2.18 -20.60
CA LYS A 28 -1.59 2.90 -21.86
C LYS A 28 -2.26 4.27 -21.85
N ARG A 29 -3.24 4.47 -20.95
CA ARG A 29 -4.04 5.69 -20.90
C ARG A 29 -3.81 6.45 -19.60
N ALA A 30 -4.03 5.84 -18.43
CA ALA A 30 -3.98 6.52 -17.14
C ALA A 30 -2.55 6.90 -16.74
N LEU A 31 -1.60 5.96 -16.80
CA LEU A 31 -0.22 6.19 -16.35
C LEU A 31 0.48 7.39 -17.05
N PRO A 32 0.41 7.56 -18.38
CA PRO A 32 0.96 8.75 -19.06
C PRO A 32 0.30 10.06 -18.58
N LEU A 33 -1.00 10.03 -18.29
CA LEU A 33 -1.74 11.20 -17.78
C LEU A 33 -1.34 11.53 -16.34
N PHE A 34 -1.21 10.53 -15.46
CA PHE A 34 -0.67 10.72 -14.12
C PHE A 34 0.71 11.37 -14.16
N GLN A 35 1.59 10.92 -15.05
CA GLN A 35 2.93 11.50 -15.24
C GLN A 35 2.84 12.94 -15.76
N LYS A 36 1.99 13.21 -16.76
CA LYS A 36 1.73 14.56 -17.32
C LYS A 36 1.30 15.54 -16.21
N HIS A 37 0.44 15.09 -15.29
CA HIS A 37 -0.10 15.90 -14.21
C HIS A 37 0.71 15.85 -12.90
N ARG A 38 1.92 15.27 -12.95
CA ARG A 38 2.92 15.28 -11.88
C ARG A 38 2.45 14.57 -10.60
N PHE A 39 1.73 13.47 -10.76
CA PHE A 39 1.58 12.54 -9.67
C PHE A 39 2.95 11.97 -9.29
N GLY A 40 3.16 11.65 -8.02
CA GLY A 40 4.42 11.10 -7.55
C GLY A 40 4.65 9.65 -7.99
N SER A 41 5.43 8.90 -7.24
CA SER A 41 5.64 7.47 -7.51
C SER A 41 4.32 6.71 -7.39
N MET A 42 4.10 5.76 -8.31
CA MET A 42 2.87 4.97 -8.38
C MET A 42 3.17 3.48 -8.41
N GLY A 43 2.39 2.71 -7.69
CA GLY A 43 2.41 1.25 -7.74
C GLY A 43 1.05 0.70 -8.13
N PHE A 44 1.03 -0.26 -9.05
CA PHE A 44 -0.18 -0.98 -9.43
C PHE A 44 0.05 -2.48 -9.30
N PHE A 45 -0.88 -3.17 -8.64
CA PHE A 45 -0.75 -4.57 -8.28
C PHE A 45 -2.06 -5.31 -8.54
N THR A 46 -1.98 -6.58 -8.93
CA THR A 46 -3.12 -7.48 -8.80
C THR A 46 -3.18 -8.02 -7.37
N VAL A 47 -4.39 -8.18 -6.85
CA VAL A 47 -4.61 -8.79 -5.53
C VAL A 47 -4.76 -10.29 -5.71
N GLU A 48 -3.76 -11.07 -5.24
CA GLU A 48 -3.80 -12.54 -5.32
C GLU A 48 -4.52 -13.17 -4.13
N VAL A 49 -4.28 -12.64 -2.95
CA VAL A 49 -4.95 -13.06 -1.71
C VAL A 49 -5.36 -11.82 -0.92
N GLY A 50 -6.61 -11.77 -0.51
CA GLY A 50 -7.13 -10.65 0.27
C GLY A 50 -8.64 -10.48 0.13
N PRO A 51 -9.20 -9.44 0.74
CA PRO A 51 -10.61 -9.13 0.57
C PRO A 51 -10.89 -8.65 -0.86
N HIS A 52 -12.09 -9.01 -1.35
CA HIS A 52 -12.65 -8.46 -2.60
C HIS A 52 -11.91 -8.83 -3.89
N ILE A 53 -11.32 -10.02 -3.97
CA ILE A 53 -10.74 -10.52 -5.23
C ILE A 53 -11.85 -10.93 -6.23
N PRO A 54 -11.63 -10.72 -7.56
CA PRO A 54 -10.47 -10.08 -8.18
C PRO A 54 -10.48 -8.56 -8.00
N ALA A 55 -9.29 -8.00 -7.77
CA ALA A 55 -9.11 -6.56 -7.62
C ALA A 55 -7.73 -6.09 -8.10
N VAL A 56 -7.64 -4.81 -8.46
CA VAL A 56 -6.38 -4.09 -8.65
C VAL A 56 -6.18 -3.16 -7.46
N PHE A 57 -4.99 -3.20 -6.88
CA PHE A 57 -4.57 -2.30 -5.81
C PHE A 57 -3.62 -1.26 -6.37
N GLY A 58 -3.91 0.02 -6.13
CA GLY A 58 -3.09 1.16 -6.53
C GLY A 58 -2.53 1.90 -5.33
N ILE A 59 -1.29 2.39 -5.46
CA ILE A 59 -0.67 3.35 -4.54
C ILE A 59 -0.26 4.57 -5.36
N LEU A 60 -0.75 5.75 -5.00
CA LEU A 60 -0.30 7.03 -5.54
C LEU A 60 0.34 7.83 -4.41
N THR A 61 1.43 8.56 -4.71
CA THR A 61 2.16 9.30 -3.69
C THR A 61 2.10 10.79 -3.92
N TYR A 62 2.01 11.57 -2.82
CA TYR A 62 1.91 13.02 -2.87
C TYR A 62 2.79 13.66 -1.79
N PRO A 63 3.43 14.81 -2.09
CA PRO A 63 4.22 15.53 -1.08
C PRO A 63 3.34 16.13 0.03
N SER A 64 2.08 16.47 -0.28
CA SER A 64 1.12 17.07 0.63
C SER A 64 -0.31 16.83 0.17
N PHE A 65 -1.27 17.07 1.05
CA PHE A 65 -2.70 17.02 0.72
C PHE A 65 -3.09 18.07 -0.34
N ALA A 66 -2.48 19.25 -0.29
CA ALA A 66 -2.71 20.30 -1.27
C ALA A 66 -2.21 19.91 -2.67
N GLU A 67 -1.05 19.21 -2.75
CA GLU A 67 -0.56 18.68 -4.03
C GLU A 67 -1.41 17.54 -4.57
N MET A 68 -2.01 16.72 -3.70
CA MET A 68 -2.99 15.72 -4.11
C MET A 68 -4.21 16.39 -4.78
N ASP A 69 -4.83 17.35 -4.09
CA ASP A 69 -5.97 18.11 -4.61
C ASP A 69 -5.64 18.81 -5.95
N ALA A 70 -4.49 19.48 -6.01
CA ALA A 70 -4.04 20.16 -7.22
C ALA A 70 -3.74 19.18 -8.39
N ALA A 71 -3.22 17.98 -8.11
CA ALA A 71 -2.95 16.97 -9.13
C ALA A 71 -4.27 16.44 -9.73
N TRP A 72 -5.23 16.11 -8.90
CA TRP A 72 -6.55 15.68 -9.35
C TRP A 72 -7.31 16.80 -10.07
N ALA A 73 -7.27 18.04 -9.59
CA ALA A 73 -7.88 19.17 -10.29
C ALA A 73 -7.29 19.38 -11.70
N ARG A 74 -5.97 19.18 -11.88
CA ARG A 74 -5.34 19.21 -13.22
C ARG A 74 -5.78 18.04 -14.09
N MET A 75 -5.94 16.86 -13.51
CA MET A 75 -6.39 15.66 -14.19
C MET A 75 -7.84 15.82 -14.68
N ASP A 76 -8.74 16.29 -13.82
CA ASP A 76 -10.16 16.47 -14.10
C ASP A 76 -10.40 17.54 -15.20
N ALA A 77 -9.52 18.52 -15.29
CA ALA A 77 -9.57 19.54 -16.33
C ALA A 77 -9.00 19.07 -17.70
N ASP A 78 -8.42 17.87 -17.77
CA ASP A 78 -7.77 17.37 -18.98
C ASP A 78 -8.75 16.62 -19.89
N HIS A 79 -8.94 17.11 -21.11
CA HIS A 79 -9.79 16.47 -22.11
C HIS A 79 -9.32 15.05 -22.49
N ASP A 80 -7.99 14.79 -22.46
CA ASP A 80 -7.46 13.46 -22.74
C ASP A 80 -7.85 12.48 -21.64
N TYR A 81 -7.93 12.94 -20.38
CA TYR A 81 -8.41 12.12 -19.27
C TYR A 81 -9.89 11.83 -19.39
N ALA A 82 -10.71 12.85 -19.68
CA ALA A 82 -12.13 12.63 -19.92
C ALA A 82 -12.40 11.64 -21.06
N ALA A 83 -11.63 11.73 -22.14
CA ALA A 83 -11.73 10.78 -23.26
C ALA A 83 -11.27 9.36 -22.87
N ALA A 84 -10.22 9.24 -22.06
CA ALA A 84 -9.73 7.95 -21.57
C ALA A 84 -10.75 7.28 -20.63
N VAL A 85 -11.41 8.04 -19.77
CA VAL A 85 -12.48 7.54 -18.88
C VAL A 85 -13.67 7.08 -19.71
N ALA A 86 -14.12 7.89 -20.68
CA ALA A 86 -15.23 7.52 -21.58
C ALA A 86 -14.93 6.24 -22.39
N GLU A 87 -13.66 6.02 -22.78
CA GLU A 87 -13.23 4.77 -23.44
C GLU A 87 -13.34 3.57 -22.48
N LEU A 88 -12.95 3.75 -21.20
CA LEU A 88 -13.02 2.70 -20.18
C LEU A 88 -14.48 2.30 -19.87
N GLU A 89 -15.39 3.26 -19.89
CA GLU A 89 -16.80 3.10 -19.51
C GLU A 89 -17.73 2.77 -20.67
N LYS A 90 -17.22 2.69 -21.91
CA LYS A 90 -18.01 2.62 -23.14
C LYS A 90 -18.98 1.43 -23.20
N ASP A 91 -18.55 0.26 -22.69
CA ASP A 91 -19.34 -0.98 -22.78
C ASP A 91 -19.79 -1.43 -21.38
N GLU A 92 -19.10 -2.44 -20.82
CA GLU A 92 -19.31 -2.88 -19.43
C GLU A 92 -18.34 -2.17 -18.50
N PRO A 93 -18.72 -1.89 -17.22
CA PRO A 93 -17.80 -1.33 -16.25
C PRO A 93 -16.53 -2.19 -16.11
N ALA A 94 -15.36 -1.58 -16.20
CA ALA A 94 -14.08 -2.29 -15.99
C ALA A 94 -13.90 -2.75 -14.54
N PHE A 95 -14.51 -2.03 -13.62
CA PHE A 95 -14.64 -2.37 -12.20
C PHE A 95 -15.99 -1.87 -11.69
N TYR A 96 -16.53 -2.51 -10.66
CA TYR A 96 -17.86 -2.14 -10.13
C TYR A 96 -17.80 -1.27 -8.87
N ARG A 97 -16.62 -1.16 -8.25
CA ARG A 97 -16.40 -0.33 -7.05
C ARG A 97 -14.96 0.11 -6.95
N GLU A 98 -14.80 1.33 -6.52
CA GLU A 98 -13.55 1.90 -6.06
C GLU A 98 -13.63 2.19 -4.57
N ASP A 99 -12.63 1.73 -3.81
CA ASP A 99 -12.46 2.08 -2.41
C ASP A 99 -11.15 2.85 -2.27
N THR A 100 -11.23 4.08 -1.79
CA THR A 100 -10.07 4.94 -1.60
C THR A 100 -9.79 5.17 -0.13
N SER A 101 -8.52 5.15 0.24
CA SER A 101 -8.03 5.53 1.56
C SER A 101 -6.84 6.48 1.43
N ILE A 102 -6.80 7.52 2.27
CA ILE A 102 -5.67 8.44 2.34
C ILE A 102 -4.88 8.16 3.60
N LEU A 103 -3.59 7.95 3.42
CA LEU A 103 -2.65 7.66 4.48
C LEU A 103 -1.58 8.75 4.55
N ARG A 104 -0.98 8.89 5.73
CA ARG A 104 0.18 9.75 5.94
C ARG A 104 1.33 8.92 6.47
N ALA A 105 2.51 9.08 5.87
CA ALA A 105 3.71 8.38 6.33
C ALA A 105 3.98 8.61 7.81
N THR A 106 4.37 7.56 8.53
CA THR A 106 4.88 7.67 9.89
C THR A 106 6.27 8.32 9.91
N SER A 107 6.73 8.75 11.08
CA SER A 107 8.07 9.36 11.24
C SER A 107 9.22 8.39 10.95
N PHE A 108 8.97 7.09 11.02
CA PHE A 108 9.94 6.03 10.76
C PHE A 108 9.77 5.35 9.39
N SER A 109 8.82 5.84 8.57
CA SER A 109 8.64 5.31 7.21
C SER A 109 9.84 5.65 6.34
N PRO A 110 10.44 4.67 5.63
CA PRO A 110 11.39 4.99 4.58
C PRO A 110 10.66 5.74 3.45
N PRO A 111 11.38 6.56 2.66
CA PRO A 111 10.80 7.18 1.48
C PRO A 111 10.47 6.11 0.44
N LEU A 112 9.22 6.04 0.00
CA LEU A 112 8.81 5.15 -1.07
C LEU A 112 9.41 5.65 -2.40
N LYS A 113 10.28 4.82 -2.97
CA LYS A 113 11.01 5.15 -4.20
C LYS A 113 10.53 4.27 -5.35
N PRO A 114 10.46 4.80 -6.59
CA PRO A 114 10.31 3.96 -7.76
C PRO A 114 11.53 3.05 -7.92
N ALA A 115 11.32 1.85 -8.46
CA ALA A 115 12.39 0.95 -8.81
C ALA A 115 13.31 1.60 -9.86
N ALA A 116 14.61 1.48 -9.65
CA ALA A 116 15.61 1.93 -10.62
C ALA A 116 15.78 0.88 -11.74
N PRO A 117 16.31 1.29 -12.92
CA PRO A 117 16.69 0.33 -13.94
C PRO A 117 17.73 -0.67 -13.40
N GLY A 118 17.42 -1.96 -13.48
CA GLY A 118 18.27 -3.04 -12.97
C GLY A 118 17.96 -3.49 -11.55
N ASP A 119 17.07 -2.82 -10.84
CA ASP A 119 16.59 -3.32 -9.55
C ASP A 119 15.87 -4.66 -9.73
N PRO A 120 16.03 -5.60 -8.78
CA PRO A 120 15.33 -6.86 -8.82
C PRO A 120 13.81 -6.63 -8.75
N MET A 121 13.07 -7.34 -9.59
CA MET A 121 11.61 -7.32 -9.53
C MET A 121 11.15 -8.27 -8.43
N HIS A 122 10.55 -7.72 -7.39
CA HIS A 122 9.90 -8.53 -6.36
C HIS A 122 8.65 -9.21 -6.94
N LYS A 123 8.46 -10.49 -6.61
CA LYS A 123 7.33 -11.27 -7.13
C LYS A 123 6.08 -11.14 -6.28
N LEU A 124 6.25 -10.73 -5.03
CA LEU A 124 5.18 -10.64 -4.05
C LEU A 124 5.37 -9.43 -3.15
N TYR A 125 4.30 -8.73 -2.91
CA TYR A 125 4.21 -7.73 -1.84
C TYR A 125 3.15 -8.16 -0.82
N GLU A 126 3.45 -8.00 0.46
CA GLU A 126 2.49 -8.19 1.53
C GLU A 126 2.10 -6.83 2.10
N LEU A 127 0.84 -6.45 1.92
CA LEU A 127 0.26 -5.29 2.60
C LEU A 127 -0.38 -5.76 3.90
N ARG A 128 0.02 -5.16 5.00
CA ARG A 128 -0.56 -5.43 6.32
C ARG A 128 -1.13 -4.14 6.89
N ILE A 129 -2.36 -4.23 7.41
CA ILE A 129 -3.04 -3.12 8.09
C ILE A 129 -3.34 -3.57 9.51
N TYR A 130 -2.74 -2.88 10.47
CA TYR A 130 -2.89 -3.16 11.91
C TYR A 130 -3.87 -2.17 12.51
N GLU A 131 -5.04 -2.66 12.89
CA GLU A 131 -6.09 -1.88 13.53
C GLU A 131 -5.85 -1.83 15.03
N SER A 132 -5.81 -0.63 15.59
CA SER A 132 -5.69 -0.41 17.03
C SER A 132 -7.04 -0.05 17.64
N PRO A 133 -7.33 -0.44 18.91
CA PRO A 133 -8.59 -0.09 19.55
C PRO A 133 -8.83 1.43 19.70
N THR A 134 -7.76 2.19 19.94
CA THR A 134 -7.81 3.65 20.07
C THR A 134 -6.53 4.31 19.54
N GLN A 135 -6.54 5.63 19.40
CA GLN A 135 -5.33 6.42 19.04
C GLN A 135 -4.18 6.22 20.06
N ARG A 136 -4.51 6.01 21.32
CA ARG A 136 -3.50 5.73 22.35
C ARG A 136 -2.77 4.41 22.08
N GLN A 137 -3.51 3.35 21.73
CA GLN A 137 -2.92 2.05 21.38
C GLN A 137 -2.13 2.12 20.06
N LEU A 138 -2.59 2.91 19.09
CA LEU A 138 -1.80 3.19 17.88
C LEU A 138 -0.47 3.87 18.24
N GLY A 139 -0.45 4.79 19.21
CA GLY A 139 0.79 5.37 19.72
C GLY A 139 1.74 4.32 20.30
N TYR A 140 1.24 3.38 21.11
CA TYR A 140 2.06 2.27 21.60
C TYR A 140 2.53 1.32 20.50
N LEU A 141 1.75 1.14 19.43
CA LEU A 141 2.17 0.40 18.26
C LEU A 141 3.35 1.10 17.57
N HIS A 142 3.28 2.42 17.38
CA HIS A 142 4.40 3.22 16.84
C HIS A 142 5.65 3.11 17.71
N ASP A 143 5.50 3.24 19.04
CA ASP A 143 6.62 3.07 19.99
C ASP A 143 7.29 1.71 19.84
N ARG A 144 6.51 0.64 19.64
CA ARG A 144 7.04 -0.70 19.45
C ARG A 144 7.80 -0.83 18.13
N PHE A 145 7.25 -0.33 17.03
CA PHE A 145 7.92 -0.34 15.73
C PHE A 145 9.24 0.44 15.77
N ALA A 146 9.20 1.70 16.22
CA ALA A 146 10.37 2.56 16.31
C ALA A 146 11.37 2.10 17.38
N GLY A 147 10.89 1.41 18.43
CA GLY A 147 11.67 0.96 19.57
C GLY A 147 12.38 -0.39 19.38
N GLY A 148 12.37 -0.96 18.16
CA GLY A 148 13.15 -2.18 17.89
C GLY A 148 12.50 -3.15 16.90
N GLU A 149 11.17 -3.16 16.71
CA GLU A 149 10.53 -4.11 15.81
C GLU A 149 11.05 -4.00 14.37
N ILE A 150 11.27 -2.77 13.87
CA ILE A 150 11.83 -2.53 12.53
C ILE A 150 13.23 -3.14 12.38
N GLU A 151 14.08 -2.99 13.39
CA GLU A 151 15.42 -3.57 13.37
C GLU A 151 15.35 -5.11 13.33
N MET A 152 14.44 -5.69 14.11
CA MET A 152 14.22 -7.14 14.14
C MET A 152 13.63 -7.64 12.83
N PHE A 153 12.75 -6.87 12.17
CA PHE A 153 12.28 -7.15 10.81
C PHE A 153 13.45 -7.26 9.85
N HIS A 154 14.34 -6.27 9.83
CA HIS A 154 15.49 -6.24 8.92
C HIS A 154 16.42 -7.43 9.16
N LYS A 155 16.71 -7.78 10.42
CA LYS A 155 17.52 -8.96 10.78
C LYS A 155 16.88 -10.29 10.33
N SER A 156 15.55 -10.30 10.18
CA SER A 156 14.79 -11.47 9.75
C SER A 156 14.58 -11.55 8.23
N GLY A 157 15.05 -10.56 7.46
CA GLY A 157 14.82 -10.46 6.03
C GLY A 157 13.48 -9.84 5.63
N ILE A 158 12.85 -9.11 6.56
CA ILE A 158 11.61 -8.36 6.33
C ILE A 158 11.98 -6.88 6.18
N HIS A 159 11.78 -6.30 4.98
CA HIS A 159 12.20 -4.95 4.65
C HIS A 159 11.02 -4.10 4.13
N PRO A 160 10.13 -3.60 5.00
CA PRO A 160 9.00 -2.79 4.57
C PRO A 160 9.47 -1.51 3.86
N VAL A 161 8.79 -1.18 2.77
CA VAL A 161 9.11 -0.02 1.93
C VAL A 161 8.27 1.21 2.26
N LEU A 162 7.22 1.04 3.08
CA LEU A 162 6.45 2.14 3.64
C LEU A 162 5.80 1.73 4.97
N TYR A 163 5.57 2.72 5.84
CA TYR A 163 4.69 2.66 7.00
C TYR A 163 3.83 3.92 7.03
N ALA A 164 2.52 3.79 7.12
CA ALA A 164 1.63 4.94 7.06
C ALA A 164 0.36 4.73 7.88
N ASP A 165 -0.13 5.79 8.51
CA ASP A 165 -1.40 5.81 9.23
C ASP A 165 -2.53 6.22 8.30
N THR A 166 -3.64 5.51 8.33
CA THR A 166 -4.85 5.92 7.62
C THR A 166 -5.45 7.16 8.30
N ILE A 167 -5.53 8.26 7.55
CA ILE A 167 -6.16 9.51 8.01
C ILE A 167 -7.58 9.68 7.50
N ILE A 168 -7.89 9.16 6.31
CA ILE A 168 -9.24 9.04 5.75
C ILE A 168 -9.37 7.62 5.21
N GLY A 169 -10.38 6.88 5.65
CA GLY A 169 -10.59 5.50 5.24
C GLY A 169 -11.21 4.65 6.35
N PRO A 170 -11.43 3.35 6.09
CA PRO A 170 -12.07 2.44 7.03
C PRO A 170 -11.13 2.03 8.18
N ASN A 171 -11.74 1.41 9.22
CA ASN A 171 -11.06 0.67 10.29
C ASN A 171 -10.01 1.49 11.07
N ARG A 172 -10.25 2.80 11.25
CA ARG A 172 -9.36 3.68 12.00
C ARG A 172 -9.57 3.55 13.51
N PRO A 173 -8.51 3.76 14.33
CA PRO A 173 -7.14 4.06 13.94
C PRO A 173 -6.37 2.81 13.51
N ASN A 174 -5.55 2.93 12.48
CA ASN A 174 -4.72 1.83 11.99
C ASN A 174 -3.43 2.34 11.35
N MET A 175 -2.44 1.46 11.25
CA MET A 175 -1.22 1.65 10.50
C MET A 175 -1.09 0.57 9.44
N ALA A 176 -0.81 0.97 8.21
CA ALA A 176 -0.48 0.08 7.10
C ALA A 176 1.03 0.06 6.85
N TYR A 177 1.55 -1.10 6.41
CA TYR A 177 2.90 -1.22 5.92
C TYR A 177 3.00 -2.24 4.79
N LEU A 178 3.89 -1.99 3.84
CA LEU A 178 4.05 -2.76 2.61
C LEU A 178 5.43 -3.41 2.57
N ILE A 179 5.47 -4.72 2.36
CA ILE A 179 6.70 -5.53 2.42
C ILE A 179 6.91 -6.25 1.08
N PRO A 180 8.01 -5.99 0.36
CA PRO A 180 8.40 -6.79 -0.79
C PRO A 180 9.05 -8.12 -0.37
N PHE A 181 8.77 -9.18 -1.12
CA PHE A 181 9.40 -10.48 -1.01
C PHE A 181 9.76 -11.05 -2.39
N GLU A 182 10.84 -11.80 -2.46
CA GLU A 182 11.25 -12.50 -3.68
C GLU A 182 10.29 -13.64 -4.05
N SER A 183 9.67 -14.25 -3.02
CA SER A 183 8.74 -15.38 -3.16
C SER A 183 7.95 -15.61 -1.87
N GLU A 184 6.89 -16.41 -1.94
CA GLU A 184 6.17 -16.88 -0.75
C GLU A 184 7.09 -17.69 0.20
N ALA A 185 7.94 -18.54 -0.32
CA ALA A 185 8.88 -19.31 0.49
C ALA A 185 9.86 -18.40 1.25
N HIS A 186 10.35 -17.33 0.60
CA HIS A 186 11.17 -16.32 1.27
C HIS A 186 10.37 -15.64 2.39
N ARG A 187 9.15 -15.23 2.11
CA ARG A 187 8.24 -14.61 3.08
C ARG A 187 8.03 -15.52 4.31
N GLU A 188 7.66 -16.78 4.10
CA GLU A 188 7.40 -17.72 5.19
C GLU A 188 8.62 -17.91 6.09
N LYS A 189 9.79 -18.07 5.48
CA LYS A 189 11.07 -18.20 6.20
C LYS A 189 11.37 -16.94 7.01
N ALA A 190 11.23 -15.75 6.43
CA ALA A 190 11.48 -14.48 7.10
C ALA A 190 10.55 -14.27 8.31
N TRP A 191 9.25 -14.54 8.12
CA TRP A 191 8.28 -14.46 9.22
C TRP A 191 8.51 -15.52 10.30
N ALA A 192 8.98 -16.72 9.96
CA ALA A 192 9.34 -17.75 10.95
C ALA A 192 10.51 -17.26 11.83
N VAL A 193 11.59 -16.79 11.19
CA VAL A 193 12.76 -16.23 11.91
C VAL A 193 12.35 -15.08 12.82
N PHE A 194 11.49 -14.19 12.36
CA PHE A 194 11.01 -13.07 13.18
C PHE A 194 10.18 -13.54 14.39
N ARG A 195 9.22 -14.46 14.16
CA ARG A 195 8.36 -14.95 15.26
C ARG A 195 9.14 -15.69 16.34
N ASP A 196 10.19 -16.40 15.97
CA ASP A 196 11.01 -17.20 16.86
C ASP A 196 12.08 -16.36 17.58
N ASN A 197 12.25 -15.09 17.22
CA ASN A 197 13.22 -14.18 17.84
C ASN A 197 12.82 -13.86 19.30
N PRO A 198 13.66 -14.20 20.32
CA PRO A 198 13.33 -13.95 21.72
C PRO A 198 13.24 -12.46 22.05
N ASP A 199 14.03 -11.60 21.40
CA ASP A 199 13.98 -10.15 21.63
C ASP A 199 12.64 -9.59 21.13
N TRP A 200 12.12 -10.10 20.01
CA TRP A 200 10.78 -9.78 19.53
C TRP A 200 9.70 -10.19 20.54
N GLN A 201 9.79 -11.41 21.07
CA GLN A 201 8.81 -11.91 22.03
C GLN A 201 8.80 -11.04 23.32
N GLN A 202 9.98 -10.61 23.77
CA GLN A 202 10.12 -9.71 24.91
C GLN A 202 9.54 -8.32 24.62
N LEU A 203 9.90 -7.71 23.48
CA LEU A 203 9.40 -6.40 23.05
C LEU A 203 7.87 -6.40 22.91
N ARG A 204 7.32 -7.46 22.32
CA ARG A 204 5.88 -7.65 22.19
C ARG A 204 5.20 -7.76 23.55
N ALA A 205 5.73 -8.59 24.47
CA ALA A 205 5.18 -8.74 25.80
C ALA A 205 5.21 -7.41 26.59
N GLU A 206 6.30 -6.65 26.50
CA GLU A 206 6.40 -5.33 27.13
C GLU A 206 5.40 -4.33 26.56
N SER A 207 5.19 -4.30 25.24
CA SER A 207 4.22 -3.42 24.61
C SER A 207 2.78 -3.73 25.06
N ILE A 208 2.44 -5.01 25.24
CA ILE A 208 1.13 -5.46 25.75
C ILE A 208 0.98 -5.08 27.23
N ARG A 209 2.03 -5.24 28.02
CA ARG A 209 2.01 -4.85 29.44
C ARG A 209 1.75 -3.35 29.61
N ARG A 210 2.32 -2.51 28.74
CA ARG A 210 2.17 -1.04 28.77
C ARG A 210 0.82 -0.56 28.21
N GLY A 211 0.42 -1.09 27.08
CA GLY A 211 -0.69 -0.58 26.27
C GLY A 211 -1.94 -1.47 26.23
N GLY A 212 -1.89 -2.67 26.79
CA GLY A 212 -2.93 -3.68 26.60
C GLY A 212 -2.94 -4.23 25.17
N GLU A 213 -4.10 -4.50 24.63
CA GLU A 213 -4.27 -4.90 23.22
C GLU A 213 -4.02 -3.72 22.29
N ILE A 214 -2.81 -3.62 21.73
CA ILE A 214 -2.42 -2.52 20.82
C ILE A 214 -2.74 -2.81 19.35
N VAL A 215 -2.96 -4.08 18.99
CA VAL A 215 -3.43 -4.52 17.67
C VAL A 215 -4.63 -5.44 17.88
N ARG A 216 -5.80 -4.98 17.46
CA ARG A 216 -7.06 -5.70 17.60
C ARG A 216 -7.36 -6.60 16.41
N ASN A 217 -7.00 -6.15 15.21
CA ASN A 217 -7.21 -6.88 13.98
C ASN A 217 -6.07 -6.63 12.99
N ILE A 218 -5.86 -7.57 12.09
CA ILE A 218 -4.86 -7.50 11.03
C ILE A 218 -5.55 -7.86 9.72
N THR A 219 -5.62 -6.90 8.81
CA THR A 219 -5.92 -7.18 7.40
C THR A 219 -4.62 -7.46 6.68
N ASN A 220 -4.59 -8.54 5.90
CA ASN A 220 -3.42 -8.96 5.13
C ASN A 220 -3.80 -9.17 3.66
N MET A 221 -2.99 -8.65 2.74
CA MET A 221 -3.18 -8.81 1.31
C MET A 221 -1.87 -9.22 0.64
N PHE A 222 -1.94 -10.16 -0.31
CA PHE A 222 -0.83 -10.49 -1.20
C PHE A 222 -1.06 -9.83 -2.55
N LEU A 223 -0.05 -9.07 -2.96
CA LEU A 223 -0.09 -8.20 -4.12
C LEU A 223 1.02 -8.58 -5.08
N VAL A 224 0.69 -8.75 -6.35
CA VAL A 224 1.67 -8.99 -7.42
C VAL A 224 1.80 -7.73 -8.27
N PRO A 225 3.00 -7.14 -8.38
CA PRO A 225 3.18 -5.93 -9.15
C PRO A 225 2.93 -6.16 -10.63
N THR A 226 2.25 -5.21 -11.27
CA THR A 226 2.09 -5.20 -12.74
C THR A 226 3.43 -4.86 -13.41
N SER A 227 3.57 -5.20 -14.69
CA SER A 227 4.78 -4.91 -15.48
C SER A 227 5.11 -3.41 -15.56
N PHE A 228 4.10 -2.56 -15.47
CA PHE A 228 4.21 -1.11 -15.55
C PHE A 228 4.22 -0.42 -14.17
N SER A 229 4.14 -1.17 -13.07
CA SER A 229 4.24 -0.61 -11.72
C SER A 229 5.61 0.05 -11.51
N MET A 230 5.63 1.27 -11.00
CA MET A 230 6.88 1.95 -10.63
C MET A 230 7.45 1.41 -9.31
N ILE A 231 6.60 0.76 -8.49
CA ILE A 231 6.96 0.09 -7.23
C ILE A 231 6.88 -1.42 -7.51
N ARG A 232 8.05 -2.09 -7.65
CA ARG A 232 8.11 -3.50 -8.07
C ARG A 232 9.38 -4.20 -7.61
#